data_b2433992f44120006ef549a751dd103d
#
_entry.id   b2433992f44120006ef549a751dd103d
#
_cell.length_a   1.000
_cell.length_b   1.000
_cell.length_c   1.000
_cell.angle_alpha   90.00
_cell.angle_beta   90.00
_cell.angle_gamma   90.00
#
_symmetry.space_group_name_H-M   'P 1'
#
loop_
_entity.id
_entity.type
_entity.pdbx_description
1 polymer ?
#
loop_
_entity_poly.entity_id
_entity_poly.type
_entity_poly.pdbx_seq_one_letter_code
_entity_poly.pdbx_strand_id
1 'polypeptide(L)'
;MTSSVASSSARSSSARSSSQAAAPSSGPALDALRASFAPVPGYLNAATLGLPPAPVVAALRGALDDWQAGRSDAAAFDEDVRRARTAYARIAGVAASDVAVGSQASVLVGTVASSLPDGAEVLTVHGDFASVVFPFLVHADRGVTVRQVPLEALASEVRPGTSVVAYSLVQSADGRVADAAAVREAARAVGARTVCDATQAAGWLPLDAGADDVTVCSAYKWLCSPRGTAFLTVRPGAREWLRPTSAGWYAGQDVWSSTYGPNMTLASDARRFDVSPAWHAWVGTAVALELLAAVGTEEIRAWDVALADGLRARLGLAPAGSAIVSLPDPDGALRRALGVAGCAVAGRAGMVRMSFHVWNDEADVDRAADALRAAGRG
;
A
#
# COMPACT_ATOMS: atom_id res chain seq x y z
N MET A 1 -10.06 80.28 26.40
CA MET A 1 -11.11 79.30 26.28
C MET A 1 -10.66 78.36 25.19
N THR A 2 -9.99 77.23 25.51
CA THR A 2 -9.47 76.26 24.62
C THR A 2 -9.98 74.91 25.04
N SER A 3 -10.86 74.31 24.22
CA SER A 3 -11.44 73.00 24.44
C SER A 3 -10.55 71.98 23.82
N SER A 4 -10.06 71.02 24.63
CA SER A 4 -9.30 69.82 24.18
C SER A 4 -10.27 68.73 23.88
N VAL A 5 -10.19 68.19 22.67
CA VAL A 5 -10.91 66.97 22.25
C VAL A 5 -9.94 65.75 22.32
N ALA A 6 -10.20 64.88 23.25
CA ALA A 6 -9.48 63.59 23.34
C ALA A 6 -10.08 62.57 22.35
N SER A 7 -9.27 62.09 21.40
CA SER A 7 -9.64 60.98 20.49
C SER A 7 -9.32 59.64 21.13
N SER A 8 -10.35 58.88 21.44
CA SER A 8 -10.28 57.47 21.86
C SER A 8 -10.09 56.54 20.66
N SER A 9 -8.92 55.93 20.52
CA SER A 9 -8.67 54.88 19.55
C SER A 9 -9.11 53.51 20.11
N ALA A 10 -10.22 53.02 19.65
CA ALA A 10 -10.66 51.64 19.91
C ALA A 10 -9.79 50.65 19.09
N ARG A 11 -9.00 49.85 19.78
CA ARG A 11 -8.30 48.71 19.20
C ARG A 11 -9.31 47.56 19.02
N SER A 12 -9.69 47.29 17.81
CA SER A 12 -10.45 46.07 17.48
C SER A 12 -9.49 44.87 17.52
N SER A 13 -9.61 44.04 18.54
CA SER A 13 -9.00 42.72 18.58
C SER A 13 -9.79 41.76 17.67
N SER A 14 -9.31 41.52 16.45
CA SER A 14 -9.82 40.45 15.64
C SER A 14 -9.36 39.11 16.25
N ALA A 15 -10.25 38.45 16.98
CA ALA A 15 -10.09 37.06 17.36
C ALA A 15 -10.03 36.19 16.08
N ARG A 16 -8.88 35.64 15.77
CA ARG A 16 -8.75 34.59 14.74
C ARG A 16 -9.45 33.36 15.30
N SER A 17 -10.64 33.13 14.85
CA SER A 17 -11.34 31.85 15.02
C SER A 17 -10.51 30.79 14.30
N SER A 18 -9.74 29.99 15.06
CA SER A 18 -9.16 28.75 14.55
C SER A 18 -10.32 27.77 14.34
N SER A 19 -10.76 27.64 13.11
CA SER A 19 -11.65 26.55 12.69
C SER A 19 -10.90 25.25 12.92
N GLN A 20 -11.12 24.60 14.03
CA GLN A 20 -10.74 23.23 14.28
C GLN A 20 -11.55 22.37 13.29
N ALA A 21 -10.90 21.74 12.33
CA ALA A 21 -11.56 20.77 11.47
C ALA A 21 -12.17 19.69 12.37
N ALA A 22 -13.45 19.46 12.24
CA ALA A 22 -14.13 18.42 12.99
C ALA A 22 -13.53 17.05 12.63
N ALA A 23 -13.39 16.17 13.63
CA ALA A 23 -12.97 14.79 13.38
C ALA A 23 -13.85 14.16 12.28
N PRO A 24 -13.28 13.33 11.38
CA PRO A 24 -14.08 12.69 10.34
C PRO A 24 -15.17 11.83 10.99
N SER A 25 -16.38 11.86 10.42
CA SER A 25 -17.45 10.97 10.85
C SER A 25 -17.15 9.54 10.40
N SER A 26 -17.27 8.56 11.30
CA SER A 26 -17.11 7.14 11.03
C SER A 26 -18.43 6.40 11.13
N GLY A 27 -18.63 5.40 10.26
CA GLY A 27 -19.74 4.47 10.36
C GLY A 27 -19.48 3.36 11.40
N PRO A 28 -20.54 2.60 11.79
CA PRO A 28 -20.42 1.56 12.80
C PRO A 28 -19.38 0.47 12.48
N ALA A 29 -19.19 0.15 11.19
CA ALA A 29 -18.23 -0.85 10.76
C ALA A 29 -16.78 -0.38 10.98
N LEU A 30 -16.48 0.88 10.65
CA LEU A 30 -15.16 1.48 10.89
C LEU A 30 -14.92 1.60 12.40
N ASP A 31 -15.90 2.02 13.20
CA ASP A 31 -15.76 2.12 14.65
C ASP A 31 -15.44 0.76 15.28
N ALA A 32 -16.13 -0.31 14.86
CA ALA A 32 -15.87 -1.66 15.32
C ALA A 32 -14.45 -2.13 14.91
N LEU A 33 -14.03 -1.84 13.69
CA LEU A 33 -12.67 -2.15 13.24
C LEU A 33 -11.64 -1.39 14.08
N ARG A 34 -11.81 -0.09 14.28
CA ARG A 34 -10.90 0.77 15.06
C ARG A 34 -10.76 0.27 16.51
N ALA A 35 -11.87 -0.11 17.14
CA ALA A 35 -11.89 -0.65 18.50
C ALA A 35 -11.16 -2.00 18.63
N SER A 36 -10.91 -2.70 17.53
CA SER A 36 -10.17 -3.98 17.53
C SER A 36 -8.63 -3.81 17.53
N PHE A 37 -8.13 -2.59 17.35
CA PHE A 37 -6.70 -2.29 17.44
C PHE A 37 -6.32 -1.83 18.86
N ALA A 38 -5.08 -2.11 19.26
CA ALA A 38 -4.50 -1.66 20.53
C ALA A 38 -3.11 -1.05 20.30
N PRO A 39 -3.00 0.05 19.54
CA PRO A 39 -1.72 0.69 19.27
C PRO A 39 -1.15 1.36 20.52
N VAL A 40 0.16 1.50 20.59
CA VAL A 40 0.75 2.54 21.41
C VAL A 40 0.42 3.90 20.78
N PRO A 41 0.08 4.92 21.59
CA PRO A 41 -0.19 6.25 21.06
C PRO A 41 0.99 6.77 20.21
N GLY A 42 0.69 7.41 19.08
CA GLY A 42 1.71 7.95 18.18
C GLY A 42 2.27 6.93 17.18
N TYR A 43 1.66 5.77 16.98
CA TYR A 43 2.09 4.84 15.93
C TYR A 43 1.67 5.34 14.54
N LEU A 44 2.52 6.16 13.91
CA LEU A 44 2.31 6.81 12.61
C LEU A 44 3.14 6.14 11.50
N ASN A 45 3.12 4.81 11.42
CA ASN A 45 4.05 4.07 10.57
C ASN A 45 3.41 2.93 9.75
N ALA A 46 2.12 3.06 9.39
CA ALA A 46 1.38 2.10 8.56
C ALA A 46 2.10 1.80 7.23
N ALA A 47 2.68 2.82 6.60
CA ALA A 47 3.44 2.68 5.36
C ALA A 47 4.73 1.83 5.47
N THR A 48 5.17 1.47 6.69
CA THR A 48 6.26 0.52 6.94
C THR A 48 5.73 -0.85 7.38
N LEU A 49 4.84 -0.86 8.37
CA LEU A 49 4.25 -2.08 8.93
C LEU A 49 2.85 -1.74 9.46
N GLY A 50 1.83 -2.44 8.96
CA GLY A 50 0.49 -2.38 9.50
C GLY A 50 0.39 -3.09 10.86
N LEU A 51 -0.52 -2.64 11.71
CA LEU A 51 -0.82 -3.32 12.96
C LEU A 51 -1.89 -4.38 12.73
N PRO A 52 -1.79 -5.55 13.38
CA PRO A 52 -2.86 -6.54 13.32
C PRO A 52 -3.99 -6.16 14.30
N PRO A 53 -5.27 -6.20 13.90
CA PRO A 53 -6.38 -6.13 14.84
C PRO A 53 -6.46 -7.39 15.71
N ALA A 54 -7.09 -7.30 16.87
CA ALA A 54 -7.17 -8.39 17.85
C ALA A 54 -7.67 -9.73 17.28
N PRO A 55 -8.67 -9.78 16.38
CA PRO A 55 -9.10 -11.04 15.76
C PRO A 55 -8.00 -11.73 14.94
N VAL A 56 -7.13 -10.97 14.28
CA VAL A 56 -5.96 -11.51 13.53
C VAL A 56 -4.99 -12.18 14.49
N VAL A 57 -4.69 -11.51 15.61
CA VAL A 57 -3.79 -12.06 16.63
C VAL A 57 -4.38 -13.32 17.25
N ALA A 58 -5.69 -13.34 17.52
CA ALA A 58 -6.38 -14.50 18.06
C ALA A 58 -6.33 -15.71 17.11
N ALA A 59 -6.60 -15.49 15.82
CA ALA A 59 -6.56 -16.54 14.79
C ALA A 59 -5.15 -17.14 14.65
N LEU A 60 -4.11 -16.27 14.65
CA LEU A 60 -2.71 -16.73 14.58
C LEU A 60 -2.32 -17.56 15.81
N ARG A 61 -2.72 -17.15 17.02
CA ARG A 61 -2.46 -17.92 18.25
C ARG A 61 -3.12 -19.29 18.19
N GLY A 62 -4.41 -19.35 17.79
CA GLY A 62 -5.12 -20.62 17.63
C GLY A 62 -4.43 -21.56 16.64
N ALA A 63 -4.00 -21.04 15.47
CA ALA A 63 -3.28 -21.82 14.47
C ALA A 63 -1.92 -22.33 14.98
N LEU A 64 -1.19 -21.55 15.79
CA LEU A 64 0.06 -21.98 16.43
C LEU A 64 -0.17 -23.05 17.48
N ASP A 65 -1.23 -22.94 18.31
CA ASP A 65 -1.60 -23.92 19.31
C ASP A 65 -1.99 -25.27 18.65
N ASP A 66 -2.72 -25.22 17.53
CA ASP A 66 -3.08 -26.40 16.75
C ASP A 66 -1.86 -27.05 16.10
N TRP A 67 -0.96 -26.25 15.55
CA TRP A 67 0.28 -26.76 14.97
C TRP A 67 1.18 -27.42 16.06
N GLN A 68 1.37 -26.75 17.19
CA GLN A 68 2.15 -27.30 18.31
C GLN A 68 1.58 -28.64 18.81
N ALA A 69 0.27 -28.78 18.79
CA ALA A 69 -0.43 -29.98 19.25
C ALA A 69 -0.58 -31.07 18.19
N GLY A 70 -0.08 -30.86 16.96
CA GLY A 70 -0.22 -31.80 15.84
C GLY A 70 -1.65 -31.93 15.30
N ARG A 71 -2.50 -30.91 15.51
CA ARG A 71 -3.89 -30.90 15.00
C ARG A 71 -4.04 -30.20 13.65
N SER A 72 -2.97 -29.54 13.16
CA SER A 72 -3.03 -28.85 11.87
C SER A 72 -3.13 -29.84 10.70
N ASP A 73 -4.02 -29.53 9.76
CA ASP A 73 -4.12 -30.19 8.46
C ASP A 73 -3.68 -29.23 7.36
N ALA A 74 -2.71 -29.67 6.53
CA ALA A 74 -2.19 -28.85 5.44
C ALA A 74 -3.26 -28.43 4.43
N ALA A 75 -4.23 -29.28 4.12
CA ALA A 75 -5.31 -28.99 3.20
C ALA A 75 -6.32 -27.97 3.77
N ALA A 76 -6.47 -27.92 5.09
CA ALA A 76 -7.39 -26.98 5.73
C ALA A 76 -6.97 -25.52 5.54
N PHE A 77 -5.67 -25.24 5.39
CA PHE A 77 -5.17 -23.88 5.12
C PHE A 77 -5.58 -23.31 3.75
N ASP A 78 -5.99 -24.18 2.79
CA ASP A 78 -6.48 -23.74 1.49
C ASP A 78 -7.72 -22.87 1.63
N GLU A 79 -8.53 -23.09 2.64
CA GLU A 79 -9.70 -22.27 2.94
C GLU A 79 -9.29 -20.84 3.34
N ASP A 80 -8.27 -20.67 4.16
CA ASP A 80 -7.77 -19.33 4.53
C ASP A 80 -7.18 -18.62 3.31
N VAL A 81 -6.44 -19.31 2.45
CA VAL A 81 -5.95 -18.74 1.18
C VAL A 81 -7.10 -18.32 0.28
N ARG A 82 -8.15 -19.14 0.16
CA ARG A 82 -9.34 -18.84 -0.65
C ARG A 82 -10.09 -17.62 -0.10
N ARG A 83 -10.30 -17.55 1.22
CA ARG A 83 -10.93 -16.40 1.90
C ARG A 83 -10.13 -15.11 1.70
N ALA A 84 -8.80 -15.17 1.91
CA ALA A 84 -7.91 -14.04 1.70
C ALA A 84 -7.96 -13.55 0.24
N ARG A 85 -7.90 -14.45 -0.75
CA ARG A 85 -8.01 -14.13 -2.18
C ARG A 85 -9.35 -13.44 -2.50
N THR A 86 -10.46 -13.96 -1.96
CA THR A 86 -11.79 -13.41 -2.18
C THR A 86 -11.94 -12.01 -1.55
N ALA A 87 -11.43 -11.83 -0.33
CA ALA A 87 -11.48 -10.54 0.35
C ALA A 87 -10.57 -9.50 -0.35
N TYR A 88 -9.36 -9.91 -0.77
CA TYR A 88 -8.49 -9.04 -1.56
C TYR A 88 -9.12 -8.62 -2.89
N ALA A 89 -9.76 -9.57 -3.60
CA ALA A 89 -10.42 -9.29 -4.86
C ALA A 89 -11.50 -8.20 -4.73
N ARG A 90 -12.25 -8.19 -3.60
CA ARG A 90 -13.21 -7.11 -3.28
C ARG A 90 -12.52 -5.76 -3.08
N ILE A 91 -11.42 -5.74 -2.31
CA ILE A 91 -10.64 -4.52 -2.06
C ILE A 91 -10.02 -4.00 -3.36
N ALA A 92 -9.58 -4.89 -4.23
CA ALA A 92 -8.89 -4.60 -5.49
C ALA A 92 -9.84 -4.34 -6.68
N GLY A 93 -11.16 -4.52 -6.51
CA GLY A 93 -12.16 -4.29 -7.56
C GLY A 93 -12.11 -5.30 -8.71
N VAL A 94 -11.73 -6.56 -8.46
CA VAL A 94 -11.55 -7.59 -9.49
C VAL A 94 -12.22 -8.91 -9.12
N ALA A 95 -12.29 -9.85 -10.06
CA ALA A 95 -12.71 -11.21 -9.77
C ALA A 95 -11.61 -11.99 -9.04
N ALA A 96 -11.97 -12.90 -8.13
CA ALA A 96 -11.01 -13.75 -7.43
C ALA A 96 -10.18 -14.63 -8.39
N SER A 97 -10.73 -14.97 -9.55
CA SER A 97 -10.04 -15.68 -10.64
C SER A 97 -8.91 -14.88 -11.30
N ASP A 98 -8.86 -13.55 -11.07
CA ASP A 98 -7.80 -12.68 -11.60
C ASP A 98 -6.66 -12.49 -10.60
N VAL A 99 -6.77 -13.09 -9.40
CA VAL A 99 -5.82 -12.91 -8.30
C VAL A 99 -5.02 -14.18 -8.08
N ALA A 100 -3.69 -14.08 -8.12
CA ALA A 100 -2.75 -15.09 -7.65
C ALA A 100 -2.18 -14.67 -6.28
N VAL A 101 -1.65 -15.66 -5.54
CA VAL A 101 -1.04 -15.49 -4.22
C VAL A 101 0.47 -15.70 -4.28
N GLY A 102 1.20 -14.91 -3.49
CA GLY A 102 2.64 -14.97 -3.38
C GLY A 102 3.15 -14.49 -2.03
N SER A 103 4.45 -14.28 -1.92
CA SER A 103 5.08 -13.93 -0.65
C SER A 103 5.42 -12.45 -0.51
N GLN A 104 5.75 -11.76 -1.60
CA GLN A 104 6.17 -10.35 -1.58
C GLN A 104 6.22 -9.74 -3.00
N ALA A 105 6.14 -8.43 -3.08
CA ALA A 105 6.08 -7.69 -4.34
C ALA A 105 7.26 -8.00 -5.28
N SER A 106 8.51 -8.02 -4.78
CA SER A 106 9.69 -8.26 -5.63
C SER A 106 9.68 -9.63 -6.32
N VAL A 107 9.13 -10.68 -5.68
CA VAL A 107 8.99 -12.02 -6.29
C VAL A 107 7.95 -11.98 -7.41
N LEU A 108 6.83 -11.29 -7.17
CA LEU A 108 5.75 -11.16 -8.13
C LEU A 108 6.14 -10.28 -9.32
N VAL A 109 6.84 -9.17 -9.10
CA VAL A 109 7.44 -8.36 -10.18
C VAL A 109 8.51 -9.15 -10.93
N GLY A 110 9.25 -10.03 -10.25
CA GLY A 110 10.21 -10.95 -10.87
C GLY A 110 9.57 -11.89 -11.91
N THR A 111 8.32 -12.32 -11.68
CA THR A 111 7.55 -13.09 -12.68
C THR A 111 7.30 -12.27 -13.94
N VAL A 112 7.00 -10.97 -13.79
CA VAL A 112 6.85 -10.06 -14.92
C VAL A 112 8.19 -9.86 -15.64
N ALA A 113 9.25 -9.55 -14.90
CA ALA A 113 10.57 -9.26 -15.45
C ALA A 113 11.15 -10.45 -16.23
N SER A 114 10.97 -11.67 -15.71
CA SER A 114 11.41 -12.88 -16.41
C SER A 114 10.57 -13.21 -17.66
N SER A 115 9.40 -12.62 -17.80
CA SER A 115 8.52 -12.79 -18.98
C SER A 115 8.87 -11.84 -20.13
N LEU A 116 9.72 -10.84 -19.89
CA LEU A 116 10.11 -9.85 -20.90
C LEU A 116 10.95 -10.50 -22.01
N PRO A 117 10.81 -10.05 -23.27
CA PRO A 117 11.76 -10.40 -24.33
C PRO A 117 13.13 -9.76 -24.06
N ASP A 118 14.17 -10.32 -24.66
CA ASP A 118 15.50 -9.75 -24.64
C ASP A 118 15.48 -8.36 -25.31
N GLY A 119 16.23 -7.41 -24.75
CA GLY A 119 16.29 -6.04 -25.25
C GLY A 119 15.09 -5.15 -24.87
N ALA A 120 14.17 -5.62 -24.02
CA ALA A 120 13.00 -4.83 -23.59
C ALA A 120 13.41 -3.53 -22.88
N GLU A 121 12.69 -2.42 -23.16
CA GLU A 121 12.78 -1.19 -22.37
C GLU A 121 11.68 -1.17 -21.30
N VAL A 122 12.07 -0.93 -20.06
CA VAL A 122 11.18 -0.69 -18.92
C VAL A 122 11.28 0.77 -18.50
N LEU A 123 10.14 1.46 -18.46
CA LEU A 123 10.02 2.81 -17.92
C LEU A 123 9.54 2.73 -16.47
N THR A 124 10.21 3.47 -15.57
CA THR A 124 9.84 3.51 -14.14
C THR A 124 10.11 4.88 -13.53
N VAL A 125 9.74 5.08 -12.26
CA VAL A 125 9.85 6.35 -11.56
C VAL A 125 11.21 6.48 -10.86
N HIS A 126 11.82 7.69 -10.90
CA HIS A 126 13.01 8.01 -10.11
C HIS A 126 12.77 7.79 -8.62
N GLY A 127 13.60 6.96 -7.98
CA GLY A 127 13.51 6.69 -6.56
C GLY A 127 12.31 5.83 -6.16
N ASP A 128 11.67 5.14 -7.11
CA ASP A 128 10.63 4.16 -6.80
C ASP A 128 11.18 3.00 -5.96
N PHE A 129 10.28 2.28 -5.30
CA PHE A 129 10.67 1.24 -4.36
C PHE A 129 11.44 0.12 -5.06
N ALA A 130 12.57 -0.30 -4.46
CA ALA A 130 13.47 -1.27 -5.06
C ALA A 130 12.80 -2.59 -5.50
N SER A 131 11.72 -3.00 -4.84
CA SER A 131 10.95 -4.19 -5.24
C SER A 131 10.24 -4.05 -6.58
N VAL A 132 10.01 -2.83 -7.06
CA VAL A 132 9.48 -2.56 -8.40
C VAL A 132 10.59 -2.50 -9.43
N VAL A 133 11.76 -1.96 -9.07
CA VAL A 133 12.83 -1.64 -10.02
C VAL A 133 13.87 -2.77 -10.18
N PHE A 134 14.34 -3.34 -9.06
CA PHE A 134 15.44 -4.32 -9.08
C PHE A 134 15.12 -5.60 -9.87
N PRO A 135 13.89 -6.15 -9.85
CA PRO A 135 13.58 -7.33 -10.66
C PRO A 135 13.83 -7.14 -12.17
N PHE A 136 13.72 -5.92 -12.67
CA PHE A 136 14.04 -5.63 -14.07
C PHE A 136 15.55 -5.43 -14.29
N LEU A 137 16.26 -4.77 -13.35
CA LEU A 137 17.69 -4.51 -13.45
C LEU A 137 18.53 -5.78 -13.50
N VAL A 138 18.09 -6.86 -12.83
CA VAL A 138 18.82 -8.15 -12.85
C VAL A 138 18.85 -8.82 -14.23
N HIS A 139 18.06 -8.34 -15.20
CA HIS A 139 18.04 -8.84 -16.58
C HIS A 139 18.86 -7.98 -17.55
N ALA A 140 19.80 -7.17 -17.04
CA ALA A 140 20.66 -6.33 -17.88
C ALA A 140 21.54 -7.16 -18.85
N ASP A 141 21.92 -8.39 -18.47
CA ASP A 141 22.64 -9.35 -19.32
C ASP A 141 21.83 -9.83 -20.53
N ARG A 142 20.50 -9.75 -20.45
CA ARG A 142 19.56 -10.00 -21.55
C ARG A 142 19.28 -8.74 -22.39
N GLY A 143 20.00 -7.63 -22.15
CA GLY A 143 19.78 -6.35 -22.80
C GLY A 143 18.55 -5.59 -22.31
N VAL A 144 17.91 -6.03 -21.23
CA VAL A 144 16.80 -5.27 -20.63
C VAL A 144 17.32 -3.96 -20.07
N THR A 145 16.72 -2.86 -20.48
CA THR A 145 17.08 -1.50 -20.03
C THR A 145 15.99 -0.92 -19.15
N VAL A 146 16.40 -0.20 -18.09
CA VAL A 146 15.48 0.47 -17.17
C VAL A 146 15.70 1.97 -17.24
N ARG A 147 14.76 2.69 -17.81
CA ARG A 147 14.77 4.14 -17.88
C ARG A 147 13.92 4.71 -16.74
N GLN A 148 14.48 5.65 -15.98
CA GLN A 148 13.80 6.27 -14.85
C GLN A 148 13.48 7.72 -15.16
N VAL A 149 12.30 8.19 -14.74
CA VAL A 149 11.82 9.55 -14.96
C VAL A 149 11.12 10.10 -13.69
N PRO A 150 10.96 11.41 -13.54
CA PRO A 150 10.12 11.97 -12.48
C PRO A 150 8.69 11.43 -12.55
N LEU A 151 8.01 11.29 -11.40
CA LEU A 151 6.65 10.77 -11.34
C LEU A 151 5.69 11.55 -12.25
N GLU A 152 5.82 12.87 -12.27
CA GLU A 152 4.97 13.77 -13.04
C GLU A 152 5.17 13.64 -14.56
N ALA A 153 6.34 13.13 -14.96
CA ALA A 153 6.67 12.92 -16.37
C ALA A 153 6.36 11.49 -16.85
N LEU A 154 5.95 10.58 -15.95
CA LEU A 154 5.86 9.15 -16.27
C LEU A 154 4.99 8.88 -17.51
N ALA A 155 3.81 9.47 -17.60
CA ALA A 155 2.91 9.28 -18.75
C ALA A 155 3.48 9.90 -20.03
N SER A 156 4.02 11.13 -19.99
CA SER A 156 4.55 11.83 -21.15
C SER A 156 5.85 11.25 -21.71
N GLU A 157 6.56 10.47 -20.90
CA GLU A 157 7.81 9.81 -21.27
C GLU A 157 7.62 8.39 -21.83
N VAL A 158 6.39 7.89 -21.89
CA VAL A 158 6.08 6.65 -22.61
C VAL A 158 6.25 6.90 -24.11
N ARG A 159 7.00 6.02 -24.80
CA ARG A 159 7.36 6.20 -26.22
C ARG A 159 7.29 4.88 -26.99
N PRO A 160 7.22 4.91 -28.32
CA PRO A 160 7.41 3.71 -29.13
C PRO A 160 8.71 2.99 -28.74
N GLY A 161 8.61 1.68 -28.50
CA GLY A 161 9.73 0.87 -27.98
C GLY A 161 9.71 0.66 -26.47
N THR A 162 8.96 1.45 -25.68
CA THR A 162 8.70 1.11 -24.29
C THR A 162 7.91 -0.20 -24.22
N SER A 163 8.46 -1.23 -23.57
CA SER A 163 7.83 -2.55 -23.43
C SER A 163 6.91 -2.62 -22.21
N VAL A 164 7.36 -2.02 -21.09
CA VAL A 164 6.64 -2.00 -19.82
C VAL A 164 6.78 -0.64 -19.17
N VAL A 165 5.67 -0.15 -18.57
CA VAL A 165 5.67 0.95 -17.60
C VAL A 165 5.41 0.34 -16.23
N ALA A 166 6.42 0.36 -15.34
CA ALA A 166 6.34 -0.18 -13.98
C ALA A 166 6.39 0.95 -12.96
N TYR A 167 5.43 1.03 -12.05
CA TYR A 167 5.31 2.14 -11.10
C TYR A 167 4.59 1.75 -9.82
N SER A 168 4.94 2.42 -8.71
CA SER A 168 4.12 2.40 -7.50
C SER A 168 2.97 3.39 -7.64
N LEU A 169 1.73 2.94 -7.39
CA LEU A 169 0.54 3.79 -7.43
C LEU A 169 0.64 4.93 -6.41
N VAL A 170 1.17 4.63 -5.22
CA VAL A 170 1.50 5.61 -4.20
C VAL A 170 2.99 5.47 -3.89
N GLN A 171 3.74 6.56 -4.03
CA GLN A 171 5.16 6.57 -3.81
C GLN A 171 5.52 6.33 -2.34
N SER A 172 6.39 5.34 -2.09
CA SER A 172 6.75 4.94 -0.73
C SER A 172 7.55 6.02 0.02
N ALA A 173 8.27 6.87 -0.69
CA ALA A 173 9.13 7.90 -0.10
C ALA A 173 8.32 9.07 0.47
N ASP A 174 7.31 9.53 -0.26
CA ASP A 174 6.65 10.81 0.01
C ASP A 174 5.12 10.78 -0.03
N GLY A 175 4.51 9.68 -0.47
CA GLY A 175 3.06 9.51 -0.51
C GLY A 175 2.38 10.14 -1.72
N ARG A 176 3.13 10.65 -2.73
CA ARG A 176 2.53 11.14 -3.97
C ARG A 176 1.83 10.01 -4.71
N VAL A 177 0.67 10.33 -5.28
CA VAL A 177 -0.15 9.38 -6.05
C VAL A 177 0.13 9.57 -7.52
N ALA A 178 0.41 8.47 -8.23
CA ALA A 178 0.60 8.48 -9.69
C ALA A 178 -0.71 8.75 -10.42
N ASP A 179 -0.65 9.49 -11.53
CA ASP A 179 -1.76 9.56 -12.48
C ASP A 179 -1.81 8.26 -13.31
N ALA A 180 -2.36 7.22 -12.67
CA ALA A 180 -2.45 5.90 -13.29
C ALA A 180 -3.32 5.89 -14.56
N ALA A 181 -4.30 6.78 -14.66
CA ALA A 181 -5.16 6.88 -15.84
C ALA A 181 -4.34 7.37 -17.05
N ALA A 182 -3.58 8.44 -16.90
CA ALA A 182 -2.69 8.96 -17.94
C ALA A 182 -1.59 7.96 -18.31
N VAL A 183 -1.01 7.25 -17.32
CA VAL A 183 0.00 6.21 -17.57
C VAL A 183 -0.56 5.07 -18.41
N ARG A 184 -1.74 4.56 -18.08
CA ARG A 184 -2.42 3.48 -18.83
C ARG A 184 -2.81 3.91 -20.25
N GLU A 185 -3.25 5.15 -20.42
CA GLU A 185 -3.58 5.70 -21.74
C GLU A 185 -2.33 5.78 -22.63
N ALA A 186 -1.24 6.36 -22.11
CA ALA A 186 0.03 6.49 -22.82
C ALA A 186 0.62 5.11 -23.17
N ALA A 187 0.61 4.15 -22.24
CA ALA A 187 1.08 2.79 -22.47
C ALA A 187 0.28 2.08 -23.59
N ARG A 188 -1.05 2.21 -23.54
CA ARG A 188 -1.93 1.62 -24.56
C ARG A 188 -1.67 2.20 -25.94
N ALA A 189 -1.39 3.51 -26.05
CA ALA A 189 -1.14 4.18 -27.32
C ALA A 189 0.09 3.61 -28.07
N VAL A 190 1.05 3.03 -27.36
CA VAL A 190 2.28 2.45 -27.93
C VAL A 190 2.36 0.93 -27.81
N GLY A 191 1.34 0.30 -27.25
CA GLY A 191 1.32 -1.16 -27.03
C GLY A 191 2.19 -1.63 -25.87
N ALA A 192 2.61 -0.73 -24.98
CA ALA A 192 3.35 -1.08 -23.75
C ALA A 192 2.41 -1.73 -22.71
N ARG A 193 2.97 -2.58 -21.86
CA ARG A 193 2.28 -3.17 -20.72
C ARG A 193 2.41 -2.31 -19.47
N THR A 194 1.45 -2.39 -18.56
CA THR A 194 1.48 -1.68 -17.28
C THR A 194 1.63 -2.63 -16.11
N VAL A 195 2.51 -2.28 -15.17
CA VAL A 195 2.77 -3.00 -13.91
C VAL A 195 2.66 -2.01 -12.76
N CYS A 196 1.63 -2.16 -11.95
CA CYS A 196 1.32 -1.28 -10.84
C CYS A 196 1.66 -1.96 -9.50
N ASP A 197 2.47 -1.33 -8.64
CA ASP A 197 2.62 -1.74 -7.25
C ASP A 197 1.62 -0.95 -6.38
N ALA A 198 0.61 -1.65 -5.88
CA ALA A 198 -0.42 -1.12 -5.01
C ALA A 198 -0.09 -1.28 -3.51
N THR A 199 1.11 -1.71 -3.14
CA THR A 199 1.49 -1.99 -1.73
C THR A 199 1.30 -0.79 -0.81
N GLN A 200 1.41 0.44 -1.30
CA GLN A 200 1.18 1.65 -0.51
C GLN A 200 -0.23 2.24 -0.73
N ALA A 201 -1.06 1.61 -1.53
CA ALA A 201 -2.39 2.09 -1.90
C ALA A 201 -3.51 1.19 -1.38
N ALA A 202 -3.41 -0.14 -1.60
CA ALA A 202 -4.45 -1.09 -1.25
C ALA A 202 -4.76 -1.05 0.25
N GLY A 203 -6.04 -0.90 0.57
CA GLY A 203 -6.55 -0.80 1.94
C GLY A 203 -7.02 0.59 2.33
N TRP A 204 -6.46 1.67 1.75
CA TRP A 204 -6.92 3.03 2.02
C TRP A 204 -7.26 3.83 0.75
N LEU A 205 -6.60 3.57 -0.38
CA LEU A 205 -6.91 4.22 -1.65
C LEU A 205 -7.77 3.27 -2.49
N PRO A 206 -8.94 3.71 -3.00
CA PRO A 206 -9.74 2.92 -3.94
C PRO A 206 -8.91 2.44 -5.12
N LEU A 207 -9.01 1.16 -5.43
CA LEU A 207 -8.18 0.47 -6.39
C LEU A 207 -9.04 -0.22 -7.45
N ASP A 208 -8.69 -0.05 -8.72
CA ASP A 208 -9.10 -0.90 -9.82
C ASP A 208 -7.85 -1.63 -10.34
N ALA A 209 -7.54 -2.75 -9.69
CA ALA A 209 -6.33 -3.52 -10.01
C ALA A 209 -6.41 -4.19 -11.39
N GLY A 210 -7.60 -4.32 -11.96
CA GLY A 210 -7.82 -4.85 -13.30
C GLY A 210 -7.59 -3.84 -14.43
N ALA A 211 -7.42 -2.58 -14.10
CA ALA A 211 -7.15 -1.54 -15.10
C ALA A 211 -5.71 -1.57 -15.65
N ASP A 212 -4.75 -2.07 -14.86
CA ASP A 212 -3.39 -2.37 -15.29
C ASP A 212 -3.30 -3.81 -15.86
N ASP A 213 -2.27 -4.11 -16.65
CA ASP A 213 -2.04 -5.49 -17.10
C ASP A 213 -1.72 -6.40 -15.91
N VAL A 214 -0.91 -5.87 -14.98
CA VAL A 214 -0.50 -6.55 -13.75
C VAL A 214 -0.53 -5.56 -12.58
N THR A 215 -1.10 -5.98 -11.46
CA THR A 215 -0.98 -5.24 -10.19
C THR A 215 -0.41 -6.16 -9.12
N VAL A 216 0.58 -5.69 -8.37
CA VAL A 216 1.15 -6.41 -7.23
C VAL A 216 0.84 -5.68 -5.92
N CYS A 217 0.68 -6.44 -4.83
CA CYS A 217 0.44 -5.85 -3.52
C CYS A 217 0.99 -6.75 -2.42
N SER A 218 1.93 -6.25 -1.61
CA SER A 218 2.30 -6.90 -0.35
C SER A 218 1.31 -6.52 0.76
N ALA A 219 0.83 -7.50 1.52
CA ALA A 219 -0.30 -7.32 2.42
C ALA A 219 0.06 -6.79 3.83
N TYR A 220 1.34 -6.71 4.20
CA TYR A 220 1.78 -6.45 5.58
C TYR A 220 1.79 -4.98 6.00
N LYS A 221 1.31 -4.06 5.14
CA LYS A 221 1.21 -2.63 5.45
C LYS A 221 -0.25 -2.24 5.72
N TRP A 222 -0.86 -1.57 4.79
CA TRP A 222 -2.24 -1.05 4.88
C TRP A 222 -3.32 -2.15 4.93
N LEU A 223 -2.97 -3.38 4.51
CA LEU A 223 -3.84 -4.54 4.63
C LEU A 223 -3.67 -5.29 5.96
N CYS A 224 -2.91 -4.75 6.93
CA CYS A 224 -2.80 -5.22 8.32
C CYS A 224 -2.49 -6.71 8.47
N SER A 225 -1.90 -7.32 7.46
CA SER A 225 -1.65 -8.76 7.38
C SER A 225 -0.25 -9.14 7.88
N PRO A 226 -0.01 -10.39 8.27
CA PRO A 226 1.33 -10.89 8.52
C PRO A 226 2.24 -10.73 7.31
N ARG A 227 3.54 -10.51 7.54
CA ARG A 227 4.53 -10.50 6.47
C ARG A 227 4.67 -11.90 5.86
N GLY A 228 4.87 -11.97 4.56
CA GLY A 228 5.00 -13.23 3.80
C GLY A 228 3.78 -13.53 2.94
N THR A 229 2.83 -12.59 2.87
CA THR A 229 1.68 -12.66 1.97
C THR A 229 1.64 -11.48 1.02
N ALA A 230 1.35 -11.76 -0.24
CA ALA A 230 1.23 -10.79 -1.32
C ALA A 230 0.27 -11.31 -2.40
N PHE A 231 -0.23 -10.41 -3.20
CA PHE A 231 -1.17 -10.69 -4.27
C PHE A 231 -0.62 -10.19 -5.61
N LEU A 232 -0.90 -10.98 -6.65
CA LEU A 232 -0.67 -10.63 -8.05
C LEU A 232 -2.03 -10.64 -8.75
N THR A 233 -2.51 -9.48 -9.15
CA THR A 233 -3.67 -9.39 -10.03
C THR A 233 -3.20 -9.40 -11.47
N VAL A 234 -3.77 -10.26 -12.29
CA VAL A 234 -3.44 -10.38 -13.71
C VAL A 234 -4.72 -10.22 -14.53
N ARG A 235 -4.79 -9.15 -15.30
CA ARG A 235 -5.90 -8.94 -16.22
C ARG A 235 -6.03 -10.14 -17.18
N PRO A 236 -7.24 -10.64 -17.49
CA PRO A 236 -7.42 -11.83 -18.34
C PRO A 236 -6.59 -11.80 -19.62
N GLY A 237 -6.57 -10.67 -20.35
CA GLY A 237 -5.78 -10.52 -21.59
C GLY A 237 -4.26 -10.44 -21.41
N ALA A 238 -3.76 -10.40 -20.17
CA ALA A 238 -2.33 -10.39 -19.87
C ALA A 238 -1.80 -11.77 -19.40
N ARG A 239 -2.66 -12.75 -19.13
CA ARG A 239 -2.25 -14.05 -18.56
C ARG A 239 -1.31 -14.84 -19.48
N GLU A 240 -1.54 -14.79 -20.80
CA GLU A 240 -0.73 -15.50 -21.78
C GLU A 240 0.65 -14.89 -21.99
N TRP A 241 0.78 -13.59 -21.72
CA TRP A 241 2.05 -12.89 -21.79
C TRP A 241 3.01 -13.31 -20.69
N LEU A 242 2.49 -13.60 -19.47
CA LEU A 242 3.30 -13.94 -18.31
C LEU A 242 3.69 -15.42 -18.31
N ARG A 243 4.96 -15.68 -17.98
CA ARG A 243 5.48 -17.02 -17.72
C ARG A 243 5.40 -17.33 -16.23
N PRO A 244 4.75 -18.39 -15.79
CA PRO A 244 4.66 -18.78 -14.39
C PRO A 244 5.97 -19.42 -13.90
N THR A 245 7.05 -18.64 -13.86
CA THR A 245 8.42 -19.09 -13.59
C THR A 245 8.62 -19.66 -12.19
N SER A 246 7.73 -19.34 -11.25
CA SER A 246 7.74 -19.87 -9.88
C SER A 246 6.65 -20.93 -9.66
N ALA A 247 6.06 -21.47 -10.75
CA ALA A 247 5.01 -22.48 -10.64
C ALA A 247 5.55 -23.74 -9.93
N GLY A 248 4.80 -24.14 -8.90
CA GLY A 248 4.94 -25.42 -8.22
C GLY A 248 3.59 -26.12 -8.17
N TRP A 249 3.45 -27.09 -7.28
CA TRP A 249 2.21 -27.85 -7.13
C TRP A 249 0.97 -26.98 -6.88
N TYR A 250 1.15 -25.84 -6.19
CA TYR A 250 0.06 -24.94 -5.83
C TYR A 250 -0.48 -24.13 -7.03
N ALA A 251 0.29 -24.03 -8.11
CA ALA A 251 -0.14 -23.42 -9.37
C ALA A 251 -0.96 -24.37 -10.28
N GLY A 252 -1.13 -25.63 -9.85
CA GLY A 252 -1.87 -26.64 -10.59
C GLY A 252 -3.37 -26.40 -10.65
N GLN A 253 -4.03 -26.90 -11.69
CA GLN A 253 -5.48 -26.84 -11.84
C GLN A 253 -6.18 -27.51 -10.65
N ASP A 254 -5.69 -28.66 -10.24
CA ASP A 254 -6.00 -29.33 -8.99
C ASP A 254 -4.73 -29.38 -8.15
N VAL A 255 -4.75 -28.64 -7.04
CA VAL A 255 -3.58 -28.37 -6.20
C VAL A 255 -2.97 -29.68 -5.66
N TRP A 256 -3.79 -30.53 -5.03
CA TRP A 256 -3.30 -31.72 -4.34
C TRP A 256 -2.93 -32.85 -5.30
N SER A 257 -3.59 -32.95 -6.46
CA SER A 257 -3.22 -33.91 -7.53
C SER A 257 -1.95 -33.49 -8.28
N SER A 258 -1.53 -32.21 -8.14
CA SER A 258 -0.33 -31.66 -8.79
C SER A 258 0.95 -31.79 -7.97
N THR A 259 0.90 -32.49 -6.82
CA THR A 259 2.00 -32.57 -5.87
C THR A 259 3.23 -33.30 -6.43
N TYR A 260 3.04 -34.29 -7.30
CA TYR A 260 4.13 -35.12 -7.80
C TYR A 260 4.07 -35.32 -9.33
N GLY A 261 5.24 -35.55 -9.92
CA GLY A 261 5.40 -36.01 -11.31
C GLY A 261 5.68 -34.88 -12.30
N PRO A 262 5.95 -35.22 -13.57
CA PRO A 262 6.27 -34.26 -14.60
C PRO A 262 5.05 -33.63 -15.28
N ASN A 263 3.84 -34.10 -14.97
CA ASN A 263 2.61 -33.69 -15.66
C ASN A 263 2.13 -32.34 -15.09
N MET A 264 2.57 -31.26 -15.72
CA MET A 264 2.19 -29.92 -15.35
C MET A 264 0.90 -29.49 -16.05
N THR A 265 -0.22 -29.49 -15.31
CA THR A 265 -1.49 -28.89 -15.74
C THR A 265 -1.75 -27.67 -14.88
N LEU A 266 -1.34 -26.51 -15.36
CA LEU A 266 -1.52 -25.24 -14.64
C LEU A 266 -3.00 -24.84 -14.62
N ALA A 267 -3.39 -24.10 -13.57
CA ALA A 267 -4.72 -23.50 -13.48
C ALA A 267 -5.03 -22.61 -14.71
N SER A 268 -6.29 -22.61 -15.12
CA SER A 268 -6.76 -21.82 -16.27
C SER A 268 -6.94 -20.33 -15.95
N ASP A 269 -6.97 -20.00 -14.66
CA ASP A 269 -7.10 -18.63 -14.12
C ASP A 269 -5.75 -18.11 -13.57
N ALA A 270 -5.76 -16.99 -12.83
CA ALA A 270 -4.54 -16.41 -12.28
C ALA A 270 -3.83 -17.32 -11.26
N ARG A 271 -4.49 -18.34 -10.70
CA ARG A 271 -3.86 -19.30 -9.80
C ARG A 271 -2.67 -20.03 -10.43
N ARG A 272 -2.56 -20.04 -11.76
CA ARG A 272 -1.36 -20.53 -12.45
C ARG A 272 -0.06 -19.85 -12.05
N PHE A 273 -0.14 -18.69 -11.39
CA PHE A 273 0.99 -17.93 -10.85
C PHE A 273 1.12 -18.08 -9.33
N ASP A 274 0.29 -18.90 -8.68
CA ASP A 274 0.37 -19.14 -7.25
C ASP A 274 1.70 -19.79 -6.87
N VAL A 275 2.20 -19.39 -5.71
CA VAL A 275 3.29 -20.11 -5.05
C VAL A 275 2.76 -20.79 -3.79
N SER A 276 3.44 -21.87 -3.36
CA SER A 276 3.05 -22.57 -2.13
C SER A 276 2.95 -21.58 -0.94
N PRO A 277 1.80 -21.54 -0.26
CA PRO A 277 1.51 -20.50 0.72
C PRO A 277 2.25 -20.71 2.06
N ALA A 278 2.65 -19.62 2.70
CA ALA A 278 3.10 -19.62 4.09
C ALA A 278 1.88 -19.73 5.02
N TRP A 279 1.38 -20.90 5.25
CA TRP A 279 0.05 -21.22 5.82
C TRP A 279 -0.37 -20.32 6.98
N HIS A 280 0.42 -20.25 8.07
CA HIS A 280 0.09 -19.42 9.24
C HIS A 280 -0.08 -17.93 8.89
N ALA A 281 0.72 -17.41 7.94
CA ALA A 281 0.56 -16.03 7.50
C ALA A 281 -0.79 -15.81 6.80
N TRP A 282 -1.27 -16.81 6.06
CA TRP A 282 -2.56 -16.76 5.36
C TRP A 282 -3.75 -16.82 6.31
N VAL A 283 -3.66 -17.56 7.43
CA VAL A 283 -4.67 -17.52 8.50
C VAL A 283 -4.93 -16.09 8.96
N GLY A 284 -3.86 -15.35 9.30
CA GLY A 284 -3.99 -13.96 9.73
C GLY A 284 -4.44 -13.03 8.61
N THR A 285 -3.98 -13.29 7.37
CA THR A 285 -4.33 -12.46 6.20
C THR A 285 -5.80 -12.58 5.84
N ALA A 286 -6.40 -13.77 5.91
CA ALA A 286 -7.83 -13.96 5.66
C ALA A 286 -8.67 -13.08 6.58
N VAL A 287 -8.41 -13.14 7.88
CA VAL A 287 -9.15 -12.35 8.88
C VAL A 287 -8.94 -10.84 8.68
N ALA A 288 -7.69 -10.40 8.45
CA ALA A 288 -7.39 -8.98 8.26
C ALA A 288 -8.15 -8.40 7.06
N LEU A 289 -8.10 -9.10 5.92
CA LEU A 289 -8.73 -8.64 4.69
C LEU A 289 -10.26 -8.67 4.75
N GLU A 290 -10.86 -9.66 5.41
CA GLU A 290 -12.30 -9.71 5.61
C GLU A 290 -12.81 -8.53 6.45
N LEU A 291 -12.08 -8.16 7.51
CA LEU A 291 -12.39 -6.99 8.33
C LEU A 291 -12.30 -5.69 7.53
N LEU A 292 -11.23 -5.50 6.76
CA LEU A 292 -11.06 -4.30 5.93
C LEU A 292 -12.09 -4.24 4.80
N ALA A 293 -12.38 -5.36 4.14
CA ALA A 293 -13.39 -5.43 3.07
C ALA A 293 -14.82 -5.20 3.58
N ALA A 294 -15.10 -5.48 4.86
CA ALA A 294 -16.40 -5.22 5.47
C ALA A 294 -16.65 -3.73 5.71
N VAL A 295 -15.60 -2.96 5.99
CA VAL A 295 -15.67 -1.50 6.14
C VAL A 295 -15.76 -0.83 4.76
N GLY A 296 -14.91 -1.25 3.84
CA GLY A 296 -14.79 -0.66 2.52
C GLY A 296 -13.73 0.44 2.45
N THR A 297 -13.04 0.49 1.31
CA THR A 297 -11.86 1.34 1.11
C THR A 297 -12.18 2.83 1.14
N GLU A 298 -13.38 3.23 0.68
CA GLU A 298 -13.78 4.65 0.68
C GLU A 298 -13.91 5.22 2.09
N GLU A 299 -14.48 4.48 3.03
CA GLU A 299 -14.63 4.93 4.41
C GLU A 299 -13.27 4.98 5.11
N ILE A 300 -12.41 3.97 4.89
CA ILE A 300 -11.04 3.97 5.39
C ILE A 300 -10.25 5.16 4.82
N ARG A 301 -10.37 5.42 3.52
CA ARG A 301 -9.73 6.56 2.86
C ARG A 301 -10.16 7.89 3.46
N ALA A 302 -11.46 8.07 3.66
CA ALA A 302 -11.99 9.31 4.23
C ALA A 302 -11.39 9.57 5.62
N TRP A 303 -11.27 8.54 6.45
CA TRP A 303 -10.65 8.61 7.77
C TRP A 303 -9.15 8.92 7.70
N ASP A 304 -8.38 8.10 7.00
CA ASP A 304 -6.92 8.15 6.96
C ASP A 304 -6.42 9.48 6.35
N VAL A 305 -7.07 9.91 5.25
CA VAL A 305 -6.72 11.17 4.57
C VAL A 305 -7.12 12.39 5.40
N ALA A 306 -8.25 12.35 6.10
CA ALA A 306 -8.65 13.46 6.97
C ALA A 306 -7.63 13.69 8.08
N LEU A 307 -7.11 12.66 8.72
CA LEU A 307 -6.05 12.77 9.74
C LEU A 307 -4.74 13.30 9.14
N ALA A 308 -4.32 12.77 7.99
CA ALA A 308 -3.11 13.22 7.31
C ALA A 308 -3.20 14.68 6.87
N ASP A 309 -4.31 15.08 6.24
CA ASP A 309 -4.55 16.47 5.84
C ASP A 309 -4.78 17.39 7.06
N GLY A 310 -5.33 16.87 8.16
CA GLY A 310 -5.40 17.52 9.45
C GLY A 310 -4.02 17.89 10.02
N LEU A 311 -3.04 16.98 9.93
CA LEU A 311 -1.65 17.27 10.27
C LEU A 311 -1.07 18.33 9.34
N ARG A 312 -1.28 18.21 8.03
CA ARG A 312 -0.81 19.20 7.05
C ARG A 312 -1.35 20.60 7.35
N ALA A 313 -2.65 20.71 7.64
CA ALA A 313 -3.29 21.98 7.99
C ALA A 313 -2.68 22.61 9.24
N ARG A 314 -2.38 21.81 10.29
CA ARG A 314 -1.71 22.28 11.51
C ARG A 314 -0.27 22.80 11.27
N LEU A 315 0.34 22.38 10.17
CA LEU A 315 1.68 22.82 9.72
C LEU A 315 1.61 23.89 8.62
N GLY A 316 0.44 24.44 8.31
CA GLY A 316 0.27 25.45 7.27
C GLY A 316 0.47 24.92 5.85
N LEU A 317 0.37 23.59 5.62
CA LEU A 317 0.53 22.94 4.33
C LEU A 317 -0.82 22.68 3.66
N ALA A 318 -0.85 22.77 2.33
CA ALA A 318 -2.05 22.42 1.57
C ALA A 318 -2.41 20.93 1.71
N PRO A 319 -3.70 20.54 1.64
CA PRO A 319 -4.11 19.15 1.58
C PRO A 319 -3.43 18.42 0.42
N ALA A 320 -3.14 17.12 0.59
CA ALA A 320 -2.51 16.28 -0.42
C ALA A 320 -3.38 15.07 -0.84
N GLY A 321 -4.46 14.77 -0.12
CA GLY A 321 -5.34 13.64 -0.40
C GLY A 321 -4.65 12.29 -0.25
N SER A 322 -3.57 12.22 0.54
CA SER A 322 -2.77 11.02 0.80
C SER A 322 -2.76 10.72 2.30
N ALA A 323 -2.84 9.45 2.66
CA ALA A 323 -2.69 9.00 4.05
C ALA A 323 -1.22 9.07 4.55
N ILE A 324 -0.30 9.49 3.70
CA ILE A 324 1.12 9.67 4.00
C ILE A 324 1.48 11.15 4.01
N VAL A 325 2.12 11.60 5.08
CA VAL A 325 2.71 12.94 5.19
C VAL A 325 4.22 12.79 5.26
N SER A 326 4.94 13.46 4.35
CA SER A 326 6.40 13.44 4.31
C SER A 326 6.95 14.86 4.31
N LEU A 327 8.02 15.08 5.09
CA LEU A 327 8.67 16.39 5.22
C LEU A 327 10.17 16.22 5.03
N PRO A 328 10.87 17.19 4.40
CA PRO A 328 12.34 17.19 4.32
C PRO A 328 12.97 17.10 5.71
N ASP A 329 13.86 16.14 5.91
CA ASP A 329 14.55 15.88 7.19
C ASP A 329 15.95 15.31 6.91
N PRO A 330 16.82 16.08 6.22
CA PRO A 330 18.11 15.57 5.75
C PRO A 330 19.07 15.19 6.89
N ASP A 331 18.96 15.85 8.04
CA ASP A 331 19.75 15.59 9.25
C ASP A 331 19.03 14.73 10.30
N GLY A 332 17.78 14.34 10.06
CA GLY A 332 16.96 13.54 10.97
C GLY A 332 16.45 14.26 12.20
N ALA A 333 16.48 15.60 12.24
CA ALA A 333 16.06 16.39 13.39
C ALA A 333 14.57 16.26 13.69
N LEU A 334 13.73 16.32 12.64
CA LEU A 334 12.28 16.16 12.78
C LEU A 334 11.93 14.75 13.25
N ARG A 335 12.58 13.74 12.70
CA ARG A 335 12.37 12.33 13.12
C ARG A 335 12.77 12.14 14.59
N ARG A 336 13.87 12.76 15.06
CA ARG A 336 14.27 12.68 16.48
C ARG A 336 13.24 13.37 17.37
N ALA A 337 12.75 14.56 16.99
CA ALA A 337 11.73 15.28 17.76
C ALA A 337 10.43 14.49 17.88
N LEU A 338 9.95 13.90 16.78
CA LEU A 338 8.80 13.00 16.78
C LEU A 338 9.03 11.77 17.67
N GLY A 339 10.23 11.17 17.64
CA GLY A 339 10.59 10.06 18.51
C GLY A 339 10.57 10.43 19.99
N VAL A 340 11.07 11.61 20.37
CA VAL A 340 11.01 12.11 21.75
C VAL A 340 9.56 12.32 22.20
N ALA A 341 8.68 12.76 21.29
CA ALA A 341 7.25 12.89 21.55
C ALA A 341 6.48 11.54 21.56
N GLY A 342 7.17 10.41 21.40
CA GLY A 342 6.57 9.08 21.38
C GLY A 342 5.96 8.70 20.03
N CYS A 343 6.24 9.44 18.94
CA CYS A 343 5.74 9.08 17.62
C CYS A 343 6.67 8.07 16.93
N ALA A 344 6.11 6.90 16.55
CA ALA A 344 6.79 5.92 15.70
C ALA A 344 6.62 6.31 14.24
N VAL A 345 7.71 6.74 13.59
CA VAL A 345 7.74 7.24 12.21
C VAL A 345 8.92 6.64 11.44
N ALA A 346 8.97 6.82 10.12
CA ALA A 346 10.09 6.33 9.30
C ALA A 346 10.90 7.47 8.69
N GLY A 347 12.22 7.25 8.54
CA GLY A 347 13.08 8.07 7.67
C GLY A 347 13.21 7.40 6.30
N ARG A 348 13.00 8.14 5.21
CA ARG A 348 13.13 7.65 3.83
C ARG A 348 13.68 8.75 2.92
N ALA A 349 14.73 8.43 2.16
CA ALA A 349 15.27 9.33 1.13
C ALA A 349 15.49 10.80 1.60
N GLY A 350 16.00 11.01 2.83
CA GLY A 350 16.20 12.36 3.39
C GLY A 350 14.91 13.04 3.87
N MET A 351 13.83 12.27 4.02
CA MET A 351 12.53 12.74 4.51
C MET A 351 12.16 12.02 5.81
N VAL A 352 11.42 12.68 6.70
CA VAL A 352 10.63 12.00 7.73
C VAL A 352 9.24 11.72 7.16
N ARG A 353 8.76 10.49 7.35
CA ARG A 353 7.47 10.02 6.83
C ARG A 353 6.58 9.55 7.96
N MET A 354 5.41 10.16 8.06
CA MET A 354 4.30 9.78 8.91
C MET A 354 3.19 9.16 8.05
N SER A 355 2.50 8.16 8.54
CA SER A 355 1.42 7.50 7.82
C SER A 355 0.31 7.10 8.77
N PHE A 356 -0.88 7.60 8.48
CA PHE A 356 -2.09 7.45 9.30
C PHE A 356 -2.92 6.28 8.79
N HIS A 357 -3.52 5.54 9.71
CA HIS A 357 -4.45 4.49 9.36
C HIS A 357 -5.57 4.41 10.42
N VAL A 358 -6.53 3.54 10.23
CA VAL A 358 -7.76 3.41 11.02
C VAL A 358 -7.58 3.42 12.54
N TRP A 359 -6.43 3.02 13.06
CA TRP A 359 -6.11 3.05 14.50
C TRP A 359 -5.68 4.40 15.05
N ASN A 360 -5.39 5.37 14.17
CA ASN A 360 -4.97 6.71 14.58
C ASN A 360 -6.18 7.62 14.83
N ASP A 361 -5.97 8.68 15.58
CA ASP A 361 -6.98 9.69 15.93
C ASP A 361 -6.40 11.12 15.93
N GLU A 362 -7.22 12.09 16.31
CA GLU A 362 -6.82 13.49 16.40
C GLU A 362 -5.73 13.74 17.46
N ALA A 363 -5.66 12.95 18.53
CA ALA A 363 -4.62 13.08 19.54
C ALA A 363 -3.23 12.71 18.97
N ASP A 364 -3.18 11.75 18.03
CA ASP A 364 -1.95 11.42 17.30
C ASP A 364 -1.53 12.57 16.37
N VAL A 365 -2.51 13.22 15.71
CA VAL A 365 -2.26 14.39 14.86
C VAL A 365 -1.72 15.56 15.68
N ASP A 366 -2.32 15.87 16.82
CA ASP A 366 -1.88 16.95 17.71
C ASP A 366 -0.48 16.69 18.25
N ARG A 367 -0.21 15.46 18.72
CA ARG A 367 1.11 15.01 19.19
C ARG A 367 2.21 15.24 18.15
N ALA A 368 1.93 14.83 16.89
CA ALA A 368 2.88 15.01 15.80
C ALA A 368 3.09 16.48 15.44
N ALA A 369 2.00 17.25 15.37
CA ALA A 369 2.06 18.68 15.06
C ALA A 369 2.87 19.48 16.09
N ASP A 370 2.65 19.21 17.39
CA ASP A 370 3.35 19.89 18.48
C ASP A 370 4.85 19.56 18.47
N ALA A 371 5.19 18.28 18.23
CA ALA A 371 6.59 17.87 18.11
C ALA A 371 7.30 18.56 16.94
N LEU A 372 6.64 18.66 15.78
CA LEU A 372 7.18 19.27 14.57
C LEU A 372 7.34 20.80 14.74
N ARG A 373 6.37 21.49 15.37
CA ARG A 373 6.47 22.93 15.67
C ARG A 373 7.61 23.22 16.65
N ALA A 374 7.75 22.40 17.70
CA ALA A 374 8.85 22.54 18.66
C ALA A 374 10.23 22.37 18.00
N ALA A 375 10.33 21.60 16.92
CA ALA A 375 11.54 21.42 16.12
C ALA A 375 11.74 22.49 15.02
N GLY A 376 10.96 23.59 15.04
CA GLY A 376 11.12 24.72 14.11
C GLY A 376 10.37 24.58 12.79
N ARG A 377 9.35 23.73 12.72
CA ARG A 377 8.41 23.60 11.61
C ARG A 377 7.05 24.17 12.02
N GLY A 378 6.80 25.44 11.75
CA GLY A 378 5.54 26.12 12.00
C GLY A 378 5.45 27.39 11.17
#